data_01924f236ea29c10138d619678e11bdb
#
_entry.id   01924f236ea29c10138d619678e11bdb
#
_cell.length_a   1.000
_cell.length_b   1.000
_cell.length_c   1.000
_cell.angle_alpha   90.00
_cell.angle_beta   90.00
_cell.angle_gamma   90.00
#
_symmetry.space_group_name_H-M   'P 1'
#
loop_
_entity.id
_entity.type
_entity.pdbx_description
1 polymer ?
#
loop_
_entity_poly.entity_id
_entity_poly.type
_entity_poly.pdbx_seq_one_letter_code
_entity_poly.pdbx_strand_id
1 'polypeptide(L)'
;DVSACMRDSGISALRLTDSFGFKGHDLSFLPELAFLRSLELYCWEAKGIKVVESLPQLEVLGLQYKSAQKIDLSTFSKLRVAMVTWSKGLGSLLELTSIEKLNIQNYPHNSLEPISSMASLRQLYLTSRKLESLKGIEQLGNLELLDLYNCPFLTSMAGTEHCPKLEKIEVEACNRGSA
;
A
#
# COMPACT_ATOMS: atom_id res chain seq x y z
N ASP A 1 -28.41 -10.38 -9.54
CA ASP A 1 -26.97 -10.30 -9.79
C ASP A 1 -26.38 -9.16 -8.98
N VAL A 2 -25.38 -9.45 -8.13
CA VAL A 2 -24.73 -8.47 -7.24
C VAL A 2 -24.04 -7.38 -8.04
N SER A 3 -23.40 -7.72 -9.14
CA SER A 3 -22.70 -6.75 -10.01
C SER A 3 -23.66 -5.73 -10.61
N ALA A 4 -24.81 -6.18 -11.11
CA ALA A 4 -25.85 -5.28 -11.63
C ALA A 4 -26.39 -4.36 -10.52
N CYS A 5 -26.72 -4.90 -9.37
CA CYS A 5 -27.22 -4.14 -8.23
C CYS A 5 -26.22 -3.04 -7.79
N MET A 6 -24.93 -3.36 -7.72
CA MET A 6 -23.88 -2.38 -7.37
C MET A 6 -23.82 -1.26 -8.40
N ARG A 7 -23.85 -1.57 -9.71
CA ARG A 7 -23.81 -0.57 -10.79
C ARG A 7 -25.02 0.35 -10.74
N ASP A 8 -26.22 -0.22 -10.63
CA ASP A 8 -27.48 0.52 -10.61
C ASP A 8 -27.57 1.46 -9.40
N SER A 9 -26.93 1.07 -8.29
CA SER A 9 -26.85 1.84 -7.05
C SER A 9 -25.65 2.81 -7.01
N GLY A 10 -24.80 2.85 -8.06
CA GLY A 10 -23.62 3.69 -8.09
C GLY A 10 -22.51 3.27 -7.11
N ILE A 11 -22.54 2.01 -6.63
CA ILE A 11 -21.57 1.49 -5.67
C ILE A 11 -20.30 1.05 -6.44
N SER A 12 -19.18 1.70 -6.17
CA SER A 12 -17.88 1.43 -6.80
C SER A 12 -16.78 1.03 -5.82
N ALA A 13 -17.14 0.71 -4.58
CA ALA A 13 -16.22 0.29 -3.53
C ALA A 13 -16.65 -1.08 -2.97
N LEU A 14 -15.68 -1.95 -2.75
CA LEU A 14 -15.88 -3.28 -2.16
C LEU A 14 -14.83 -3.54 -1.10
N ARG A 15 -15.26 -3.96 0.09
CA ARG A 15 -14.38 -4.48 1.14
C ARG A 15 -14.76 -5.92 1.46
N LEU A 16 -13.78 -6.80 1.36
CA LEU A 16 -13.89 -8.22 1.72
C LEU A 16 -12.94 -8.51 2.89
N THR A 17 -13.47 -9.05 3.97
CA THR A 17 -12.67 -9.36 5.15
C THR A 17 -13.21 -10.58 5.88
N ASP A 18 -12.30 -11.39 6.41
CA ASP A 18 -12.63 -12.57 7.21
C ASP A 18 -13.48 -12.20 8.44
N SER A 19 -13.23 -11.02 9.03
CA SER A 19 -13.97 -10.54 10.22
C SER A 19 -15.43 -10.17 9.95
N PHE A 20 -15.78 -9.82 8.72
CA PHE A 20 -17.17 -9.56 8.32
C PHE A 20 -17.83 -10.75 7.63
N GLY A 21 -17.22 -11.93 7.78
CA GLY A 21 -17.83 -13.20 7.35
C GLY A 21 -17.58 -13.57 5.90
N PHE A 22 -16.69 -12.91 5.20
CA PHE A 22 -16.23 -13.40 3.90
C PHE A 22 -15.42 -14.69 4.13
N LYS A 23 -16.07 -15.83 3.92
CA LYS A 23 -15.47 -17.18 4.05
C LYS A 23 -15.00 -17.72 2.70
N GLY A 24 -15.31 -17.03 1.62
CA GLY A 24 -14.95 -17.42 0.27
C GLY A 24 -13.48 -17.11 0.01
N HIS A 25 -12.71 -18.15 -0.31
CA HIS A 25 -11.33 -17.98 -0.72
C HIS A 25 -11.18 -17.75 -2.23
N ASP A 26 -12.28 -17.88 -2.98
CA ASP A 26 -12.33 -17.72 -4.43
C ASP A 26 -12.70 -16.28 -4.79
N LEU A 27 -11.84 -15.66 -5.57
CA LEU A 27 -11.96 -14.28 -6.05
C LEU A 27 -12.34 -14.22 -7.54
N SER A 28 -12.72 -15.35 -8.16
CA SER A 28 -12.99 -15.45 -9.61
C SER A 28 -14.13 -14.53 -10.10
N PHE A 29 -14.98 -14.04 -9.19
CA PHE A 29 -16.06 -13.10 -9.50
C PHE A 29 -15.57 -11.64 -9.73
N LEU A 30 -14.37 -11.28 -9.27
CA LEU A 30 -13.88 -9.89 -9.36
C LEU A 30 -13.87 -9.29 -10.77
N PRO A 31 -13.59 -10.02 -11.86
CA PRO A 31 -13.65 -9.47 -13.20
C PRO A 31 -15.03 -8.90 -13.60
N GLU A 32 -16.12 -9.43 -13.02
CA GLU A 32 -17.47 -8.89 -13.22
C GLU A 32 -17.64 -7.49 -12.60
N LEU A 33 -16.74 -7.13 -11.69
CA LEU A 33 -16.70 -5.87 -10.96
C LEU A 33 -15.59 -4.93 -11.47
N ALA A 34 -15.22 -5.00 -12.75
CA ALA A 34 -14.15 -4.17 -13.34
C ALA A 34 -14.40 -2.66 -13.28
N PHE A 35 -15.61 -2.24 -12.91
CA PHE A 35 -15.98 -0.85 -12.65
C PHE A 35 -15.58 -0.33 -11.26
N LEU A 36 -15.07 -1.21 -10.37
CA LEU A 36 -14.65 -0.80 -9.04
C LEU A 36 -13.52 0.25 -9.09
N ARG A 37 -13.66 1.24 -8.22
CA ARG A 37 -12.64 2.25 -7.93
C ARG A 37 -11.92 2.01 -6.61
N SER A 38 -12.52 1.22 -5.71
CA SER A 38 -11.92 0.85 -4.43
C SER A 38 -12.12 -0.63 -4.17
N LEU A 39 -11.03 -1.33 -3.89
CA LEU A 39 -11.05 -2.72 -3.41
C LEU A 39 -10.17 -2.83 -2.16
N GLU A 40 -10.76 -3.31 -1.08
CA GLU A 40 -10.04 -3.69 0.12
C GLU A 40 -10.25 -5.18 0.40
N LEU A 41 -9.18 -5.97 0.29
CA LEU A 41 -9.17 -7.41 0.48
C LEU A 41 -8.27 -7.76 1.67
N TYR A 42 -8.89 -8.02 2.82
CA TYR A 42 -8.23 -8.38 4.08
C TYR A 42 -8.58 -9.83 4.45
N CYS A 43 -8.10 -10.75 3.63
CA CYS A 43 -8.39 -12.18 3.73
C CYS A 43 -7.09 -12.98 3.57
N TRP A 44 -6.57 -13.49 4.70
CA TRP A 44 -5.29 -14.19 4.72
C TRP A 44 -5.22 -15.41 3.80
N GLU A 45 -6.32 -16.14 3.69
CA GLU A 45 -6.41 -17.37 2.90
C GLU A 45 -6.95 -17.16 1.48
N ALA A 46 -7.04 -15.89 1.02
CA ALA A 46 -7.52 -15.60 -0.33
C ALA A 46 -6.66 -16.27 -1.40
N LYS A 47 -7.34 -16.95 -2.34
CA LYS A 47 -6.71 -17.63 -3.47
C LYS A 47 -6.96 -16.88 -4.76
N GLY A 48 -6.05 -17.03 -5.73
CA GLY A 48 -6.21 -16.39 -7.03
C GLY A 48 -6.09 -14.87 -6.99
N ILE A 49 -5.30 -14.33 -6.06
CA ILE A 49 -5.13 -12.88 -5.85
C ILE A 49 -4.74 -12.13 -7.14
N LYS A 50 -4.13 -12.81 -8.10
CA LYS A 50 -3.77 -12.25 -9.40
C LYS A 50 -4.98 -11.69 -10.17
N VAL A 51 -6.18 -12.15 -9.87
CA VAL A 51 -7.42 -11.64 -10.49
C VAL A 51 -7.64 -10.14 -10.23
N VAL A 52 -6.99 -9.55 -9.22
CA VAL A 52 -7.01 -8.10 -8.96
C VAL A 52 -6.51 -7.32 -10.19
N GLU A 53 -5.62 -7.89 -11.00
CA GLU A 53 -5.14 -7.28 -12.26
C GLU A 53 -6.27 -6.99 -13.26
N SER A 54 -7.45 -7.62 -13.13
CA SER A 54 -8.63 -7.34 -13.96
C SER A 54 -9.38 -6.06 -13.59
N LEU A 55 -8.91 -5.29 -12.60
CA LEU A 55 -9.58 -4.12 -12.06
C LEU A 55 -8.79 -2.81 -12.34
N PRO A 56 -8.60 -2.40 -13.60
CA PRO A 56 -7.69 -1.30 -13.96
C PRO A 56 -8.18 0.08 -13.53
N GLN A 57 -9.44 0.20 -13.08
CA GLN A 57 -10.03 1.46 -12.64
C GLN A 57 -9.78 1.79 -11.16
N LEU A 58 -9.06 0.92 -10.43
CA LEU A 58 -8.83 1.12 -9.00
C LEU A 58 -8.03 2.40 -8.73
N GLU A 59 -8.55 3.17 -7.78
CA GLU A 59 -7.95 4.35 -7.17
C GLU A 59 -7.44 4.05 -5.75
N VAL A 60 -8.11 3.09 -5.09
CA VAL A 60 -7.79 2.62 -3.74
C VAL A 60 -7.64 1.11 -3.75
N LEU A 61 -6.51 0.62 -3.23
CA LEU A 61 -6.23 -0.81 -3.10
C LEU A 61 -5.74 -1.13 -1.68
N GLY A 62 -6.52 -1.94 -0.97
CA GLY A 62 -6.12 -2.55 0.30
C GLY A 62 -5.85 -4.05 0.11
N LEU A 63 -4.68 -4.54 0.51
CA LEU A 63 -4.32 -5.96 0.37
C LEU A 63 -3.67 -6.51 1.64
N GLN A 64 -4.28 -7.54 2.20
CA GLN A 64 -3.70 -8.37 3.24
C GLN A 64 -3.99 -9.84 2.92
N TYR A 65 -2.97 -10.55 2.46
CA TYR A 65 -3.07 -11.94 2.03
C TYR A 65 -1.75 -12.69 2.24
N LYS A 66 -1.80 -14.01 2.27
CA LYS A 66 -0.66 -14.89 2.61
C LYS A 66 0.00 -15.54 1.38
N SER A 67 -0.31 -15.14 0.19
CA SER A 67 0.28 -15.72 -1.01
C SER A 67 1.53 -14.97 -1.46
N ALA A 68 2.51 -15.68 -2.01
CA ALA A 68 3.64 -15.09 -2.72
C ALA A 68 3.37 -14.90 -4.22
N GLN A 69 2.12 -15.11 -4.67
CA GLN A 69 1.74 -14.93 -6.06
C GLN A 69 2.01 -13.49 -6.48
N LYS A 70 2.69 -13.34 -7.60
CA LYS A 70 3.04 -12.04 -8.15
C LYS A 70 1.80 -11.37 -8.75
N ILE A 71 1.60 -10.10 -8.39
CA ILE A 71 0.57 -9.21 -8.94
C ILE A 71 1.30 -8.09 -9.69
N ASP A 72 0.94 -7.88 -10.93
CA ASP A 72 1.44 -6.77 -11.73
C ASP A 72 0.54 -5.55 -11.56
N LEU A 73 1.02 -4.57 -10.82
CA LEU A 73 0.31 -3.31 -10.58
C LEU A 73 0.74 -2.19 -11.55
N SER A 74 1.66 -2.44 -12.47
CA SER A 74 2.19 -1.41 -13.39
C SER A 74 1.11 -0.77 -14.28
N THR A 75 0.01 -1.47 -14.52
CA THR A 75 -1.12 -0.99 -15.34
C THR A 75 -2.11 -0.10 -14.57
N PHE A 76 -1.95 0.04 -13.24
CA PHE A 76 -2.89 0.76 -12.38
C PHE A 76 -2.61 2.28 -12.35
N SER A 77 -2.72 2.94 -13.48
CA SER A 77 -2.40 4.37 -13.64
C SER A 77 -3.25 5.32 -12.79
N LYS A 78 -4.42 4.84 -12.32
CA LYS A 78 -5.33 5.61 -11.47
C LYS A 78 -5.13 5.38 -9.97
N LEU A 79 -4.28 4.42 -9.58
CA LEU A 79 -4.08 4.07 -8.18
C LEU A 79 -3.38 5.23 -7.44
N ARG A 80 -4.04 5.72 -6.39
CA ARG A 80 -3.60 6.83 -5.55
C ARG A 80 -3.34 6.40 -4.11
N VAL A 81 -4.09 5.41 -3.63
CA VAL A 81 -4.02 4.95 -2.25
C VAL A 81 -3.75 3.46 -2.22
N ALA A 82 -2.66 3.06 -1.56
CA ALA A 82 -2.35 1.67 -1.31
C ALA A 82 -2.18 1.42 0.20
N MET A 83 -2.88 0.40 0.71
CA MET A 83 -2.83 -0.05 2.11
C MET A 83 -2.51 -1.54 2.10
N VAL A 84 -1.25 -1.91 2.32
CA VAL A 84 -0.81 -3.28 2.10
C VAL A 84 -0.03 -3.86 3.27
N THR A 85 -0.22 -5.14 3.53
CA THR A 85 0.79 -5.94 4.22
C THR A 85 1.72 -6.53 3.19
N TRP A 86 3.01 -6.24 3.30
CA TRP A 86 3.99 -6.64 2.29
C TRP A 86 3.99 -8.14 2.02
N SER A 87 3.98 -8.48 0.76
CA SER A 87 4.34 -9.81 0.25
C SER A 87 5.29 -9.68 -0.93
N LYS A 88 6.08 -10.71 -1.18
CA LYS A 88 7.04 -10.73 -2.31
C LYS A 88 6.36 -10.54 -3.67
N GLY A 89 5.06 -10.83 -3.75
CA GLY A 89 4.26 -10.63 -4.96
C GLY A 89 3.95 -9.18 -5.31
N LEU A 90 4.20 -8.22 -4.41
CA LEU A 90 3.82 -6.80 -4.57
C LEU A 90 4.96 -5.90 -5.06
N GLY A 91 6.03 -6.47 -5.63
CA GLY A 91 7.20 -5.68 -6.04
C GLY A 91 6.88 -4.48 -6.95
N SER A 92 5.98 -4.66 -7.92
CA SER A 92 5.57 -3.59 -8.84
C SER A 92 4.85 -2.40 -8.18
N LEU A 93 4.33 -2.56 -6.94
CA LEU A 93 3.75 -1.45 -6.17
C LEU A 93 4.79 -0.35 -5.92
N LEU A 94 6.05 -0.73 -5.65
CA LEU A 94 7.10 0.23 -5.29
C LEU A 94 7.58 1.07 -6.49
N GLU A 95 7.16 0.72 -7.70
CA GLU A 95 7.50 1.42 -8.95
C GLU A 95 6.42 2.43 -9.38
N LEU A 96 5.26 2.47 -8.66
CA LEU A 96 4.15 3.33 -9.01
C LEU A 96 4.40 4.78 -8.59
N THR A 97 4.50 5.67 -9.55
CA THR A 97 4.69 7.12 -9.30
C THR A 97 3.38 7.85 -8.98
N SER A 98 2.24 7.22 -9.19
CA SER A 98 0.90 7.81 -9.00
C SER A 98 0.39 7.75 -7.56
N ILE A 99 1.06 7.00 -6.68
CA ILE A 99 0.64 6.82 -5.29
C ILE A 99 0.81 8.12 -4.50
N GLU A 100 -0.27 8.57 -3.88
CA GLU A 100 -0.31 9.75 -3.01
C GLU A 100 -0.30 9.35 -1.52
N LYS A 101 -0.87 8.19 -1.19
CA LYS A 101 -0.88 7.64 0.16
C LYS A 101 -0.46 6.17 0.13
N LEU A 102 0.60 5.85 0.87
CA LEU A 102 1.08 4.49 1.08
C LEU A 102 1.02 4.14 2.56
N ASN A 103 0.25 3.10 2.90
CA ASN A 103 0.34 2.43 4.19
C ASN A 103 0.90 1.03 3.94
N ILE A 104 2.15 0.81 4.36
CA ILE A 104 2.85 -0.45 4.11
C ILE A 104 3.31 -1.09 5.42
N GLN A 105 2.74 -2.24 5.73
CA GLN A 105 3.14 -3.06 6.87
C GLN A 105 4.20 -4.09 6.47
N ASN A 106 5.17 -4.32 7.35
CA ASN A 106 6.27 -5.24 7.14
C ASN A 106 7.12 -4.88 5.91
N TYR A 107 7.39 -3.58 5.71
CA TYR A 107 8.25 -3.11 4.62
C TYR A 107 9.59 -3.87 4.61
N PRO A 108 10.03 -4.41 3.46
CA PRO A 108 11.06 -5.45 3.44
C PRO A 108 12.49 -4.94 3.30
N HIS A 109 12.69 -3.64 3.05
CA HIS A 109 13.99 -3.05 2.75
C HIS A 109 14.57 -2.31 3.95
N ASN A 110 15.87 -2.08 3.94
CA ASN A 110 16.60 -1.39 4.99
C ASN A 110 16.71 0.14 4.76
N SER A 111 16.24 0.63 3.60
CA SER A 111 16.18 2.06 3.26
C SER A 111 14.89 2.39 2.49
N LEU A 112 14.63 3.69 2.23
CA LEU A 112 13.50 4.14 1.42
C LEU A 112 13.85 4.29 -0.07
N GLU A 113 15.08 3.95 -0.49
CA GLU A 113 15.49 4.02 -1.90
C GLU A 113 14.50 3.30 -2.85
N PRO A 114 13.92 2.12 -2.51
CA PRO A 114 12.98 1.43 -3.39
C PRO A 114 11.68 2.19 -3.67
N ILE A 115 11.31 3.16 -2.84
CA ILE A 115 10.11 3.99 -3.03
C ILE A 115 10.46 5.44 -3.40
N SER A 116 11.74 5.78 -3.58
CA SER A 116 12.19 7.14 -3.87
C SER A 116 11.65 7.71 -5.18
N SER A 117 11.21 6.86 -6.12
CA SER A 117 10.56 7.26 -7.37
C SER A 117 9.10 7.65 -7.24
N MET A 118 8.48 7.46 -6.07
CA MET A 118 7.06 7.79 -5.84
C MET A 118 6.85 9.31 -5.71
N ALA A 119 7.03 10.03 -6.81
CA ALA A 119 7.04 11.51 -6.84
C ALA A 119 5.71 12.15 -6.37
N SER A 120 4.59 11.43 -6.42
CA SER A 120 3.28 11.93 -5.96
C SER A 120 3.02 11.66 -4.47
N LEU A 121 3.93 10.96 -3.76
CA LEU A 121 3.68 10.50 -2.40
C LEU A 121 3.61 11.69 -1.43
N ARG A 122 2.47 11.78 -0.73
CA ARG A 122 2.18 12.82 0.27
C ARG A 122 2.12 12.24 1.68
N GLN A 123 1.66 11.00 1.83
CA GLN A 123 1.51 10.36 3.13
C GLN A 123 2.13 8.98 3.12
N LEU A 124 3.11 8.76 3.98
CA LEU A 124 3.76 7.48 4.18
C LEU A 124 3.52 6.98 5.61
N TYR A 125 2.83 5.85 5.74
CA TYR A 125 2.67 5.07 6.95
C TYR A 125 3.45 3.77 6.78
N LEU A 126 4.44 3.52 7.62
CA LEU A 126 5.34 2.40 7.42
C LEU A 126 5.63 1.66 8.72
N THR A 127 5.51 0.34 8.69
CA THR A 127 6.08 -0.53 9.72
C THR A 127 7.17 -1.39 9.13
N SER A 128 8.31 -1.55 9.82
CA SER A 128 9.40 -2.39 9.34
C SER A 128 10.31 -2.84 10.46
N ARG A 129 10.58 -4.14 10.46
CA ARG A 129 11.66 -4.72 11.29
C ARG A 129 12.99 -4.83 10.53
N LYS A 130 13.14 -4.07 9.45
CA LYS A 130 14.35 -4.06 8.62
C LYS A 130 14.86 -2.67 8.27
N LEU A 131 14.02 -1.64 8.41
CA LEU A 131 14.40 -0.27 8.08
C LEU A 131 15.51 0.21 9.02
N GLU A 132 16.65 0.59 8.46
CA GLU A 132 17.83 1.06 9.18
C GLU A 132 18.08 2.56 8.95
N SER A 133 17.67 3.08 7.76
CA SER A 133 17.83 4.47 7.39
C SER A 133 16.67 4.98 6.53
N LEU A 134 16.50 6.31 6.48
CA LEU A 134 15.53 6.95 5.60
C LEU A 134 16.14 7.34 4.24
N LYS A 135 17.33 6.84 3.89
CA LYS A 135 17.96 7.14 2.59
C LYS A 135 16.97 6.93 1.45
N GLY A 136 16.83 7.92 0.56
CA GLY A 136 15.82 7.96 -0.51
C GLY A 136 14.65 8.88 -0.20
N ILE A 137 14.42 9.26 1.09
CA ILE A 137 13.33 10.16 1.48
C ILE A 137 13.49 11.55 0.85
N GLU A 138 14.70 12.01 0.64
CA GLU A 138 15.07 13.30 0.04
C GLU A 138 14.54 13.46 -1.40
N GLN A 139 14.13 12.37 -2.05
CA GLN A 139 13.51 12.38 -3.38
C GLN A 139 11.98 12.54 -3.31
N LEU A 140 11.39 12.39 -2.13
CA LEU A 140 9.94 12.47 -1.92
C LEU A 140 9.51 13.94 -1.68
N GLY A 141 9.70 14.79 -2.66
CA GLY A 141 9.50 16.24 -2.55
C GLY A 141 8.06 16.69 -2.27
N ASN A 142 7.08 15.79 -2.37
CA ASN A 142 5.68 16.05 -2.04
C ASN A 142 5.24 15.45 -0.70
N LEU A 143 6.15 14.80 0.04
CA LEU A 143 5.82 14.17 1.31
C LEU A 143 5.43 15.21 2.36
N GLU A 144 4.24 15.06 2.93
CA GLU A 144 3.65 15.94 3.94
C GLU A 144 3.58 15.26 5.31
N LEU A 145 3.40 13.95 5.33
CA LEU A 145 3.30 13.15 6.55
C LEU A 145 4.15 11.89 6.45
N LEU A 146 4.98 11.69 7.48
CA LEU A 146 5.75 10.47 7.72
C LEU A 146 5.34 9.87 9.06
N ASP A 147 4.79 8.66 9.05
CA ASP A 147 4.43 7.88 10.23
C ASP A 147 5.21 6.55 10.22
N LEU A 148 6.09 6.40 11.20
CA LEU A 148 6.94 5.23 11.37
C LEU A 148 6.56 4.51 12.66
N TYR A 149 6.06 3.30 12.51
CA TYR A 149 5.69 2.46 13.64
C TYR A 149 6.50 1.15 13.65
N ASN A 150 7.01 0.79 14.83
CA ASN A 150 7.74 -0.47 15.05
C ASN A 150 8.92 -0.67 14.06
N CYS A 151 9.80 0.36 13.99
CA CYS A 151 11.05 0.33 13.21
C CYS A 151 12.27 0.27 14.16
N PRO A 152 12.53 -0.87 14.83
CA PRO A 152 13.53 -0.96 15.92
C PRO A 152 14.97 -0.78 15.45
N PHE A 153 15.26 -0.92 14.17
CA PHE A 153 16.60 -0.76 13.62
C PHE A 153 16.86 0.62 12.98
N LEU A 154 15.84 1.47 12.94
CA LEU A 154 16.02 2.84 12.46
C LEU A 154 16.87 3.64 13.47
N THR A 155 18.00 4.14 13.03
CA THR A 155 18.98 4.83 13.89
C THR A 155 19.05 6.34 13.66
N SER A 156 18.48 6.85 12.58
CA SER A 156 18.57 8.27 12.22
C SER A 156 17.35 8.72 11.40
N MET A 157 16.97 9.98 11.59
CA MET A 157 15.96 10.67 10.80
C MET A 157 16.58 11.55 9.69
N ALA A 158 17.88 11.37 9.42
CA ALA A 158 18.59 12.15 8.39
C ALA A 158 17.90 11.99 7.02
N GLY A 159 17.86 13.10 6.27
CA GLY A 159 17.17 13.21 4.99
C GLY A 159 15.80 13.88 5.07
N THR A 160 15.15 13.88 6.25
CA THR A 160 13.84 14.54 6.42
C THR A 160 13.93 16.07 6.26
N GLU A 161 15.08 16.65 6.56
CA GLU A 161 15.39 18.06 6.37
C GLU A 161 15.37 18.51 4.89
N HIS A 162 15.43 17.55 3.98
CA HIS A 162 15.36 17.78 2.53
C HIS A 162 13.94 17.59 1.95
N CYS A 163 12.95 17.33 2.78
CA CYS A 163 11.55 17.16 2.37
C CYS A 163 10.79 18.50 2.59
N PRO A 164 10.68 19.37 1.58
CA PRO A 164 10.23 20.76 1.76
C PRO A 164 8.76 20.90 2.18
N LYS A 165 7.96 19.85 2.01
CA LYS A 165 6.53 19.83 2.37
C LYS A 165 6.22 18.99 3.60
N LEU A 166 7.24 18.45 4.25
CA LEU A 166 7.04 17.57 5.39
C LEU A 166 6.62 18.38 6.62
N GLU A 167 5.34 18.29 6.97
CA GLU A 167 4.73 19.03 8.07
C GLU A 167 4.58 18.18 9.33
N LYS A 168 4.45 16.85 9.17
CA LYS A 168 4.17 15.95 10.27
C LYS A 168 5.06 14.72 10.25
N ILE A 169 5.72 14.46 11.39
CA ILE A 169 6.50 13.25 11.63
C ILE A 169 5.98 12.59 12.91
N GLU A 170 5.54 11.34 12.79
CA GLU A 170 5.15 10.48 13.92
C GLU A 170 6.11 9.29 13.97
N VAL A 171 6.65 9.01 15.16
CA VAL A 171 7.60 7.91 15.36
C VAL A 171 7.24 7.21 16.67
N GLU A 172 6.78 5.96 16.57
CA GLU A 172 6.39 5.15 17.70
C GLU A 172 7.03 3.77 17.65
N ALA A 173 7.46 3.25 18.81
CA ALA A 173 8.11 1.95 18.92
C ALA A 173 9.33 1.76 17.99
N CYS A 174 10.04 2.84 17.69
CA CYS A 174 11.30 2.85 16.96
C CYS A 174 12.45 3.14 17.93
N ASN A 175 13.66 2.59 17.67
CA ASN A 175 14.84 3.03 18.40
C ASN A 175 15.11 4.49 18.02
N ARG A 176 14.81 5.39 18.93
CA ARG A 176 15.37 6.74 18.85
C ARG A 176 16.84 6.58 19.21
N GLY A 177 17.71 6.55 18.22
CA GLY A 177 19.14 6.69 18.46
C GLY A 177 19.31 7.86 19.43
N SER A 178 19.99 7.64 20.52
CA SER A 178 20.39 8.72 21.44
C SER A 178 21.04 9.82 20.60
N ALA A 179 20.41 11.00 20.61
CA ALA A 179 20.94 12.21 20.03
C ALA A 179 22.27 12.56 20.70
#